data_5b11e0f05a2519af2d98f44b60efed3a
#
_entry.id   5b11e0f05a2519af2d98f44b60efed3a
#
_cell.length_a   1.000
_cell.length_b   1.000
_cell.length_c   1.000
_cell.angle_alpha   90.00
_cell.angle_beta   90.00
_cell.angle_gamma   90.00
#
_symmetry.space_group_name_H-M   'P 1'
#
loop_
_entity.id
_entity.type
_entity.pdbx_description
1 polymer ?
#
loop_
_entity_poly.entity_id
_entity_poly.type
_entity_poly.pdbx_seq_one_letter_code
_entity_poly.pdbx_strand_id
1 'polypeptide(L)'
;MRTICLYFEIHQIIHLKRYRFFDIGNDHYYYDDYANETGMNEVAERSYLPALSTLIEMAKSSGGAFKVALSISGVALEQLEIHAPAVIDLLHQLNDTGCCEFLCEPYSHGLSSLANEDCFREEVLRQRDKMKQMFGKEPKVFRNSSLIYSDEIGGLVASMGFKGMLTEGAKHVLGWKSPHYVYHCNQAPSLKLLLRDFKLSDDISLRFSNSDWAEYPLFADKYINWID
;
A
#
# COMPACT_ATOMS: atom_id res chain seq x y z
N MET A 1 -13.38 22.90 -3.02
CA MET A 1 -13.15 21.80 -3.98
C MET A 1 -12.97 20.53 -3.15
N ARG A 2 -13.74 19.50 -3.41
CA ARG A 2 -13.57 18.18 -2.77
C ARG A 2 -12.57 17.39 -3.59
N THR A 3 -11.70 16.62 -2.96
CA THR A 3 -10.69 15.78 -3.63
C THR A 3 -10.77 14.38 -3.05
N ILE A 4 -10.85 13.39 -3.92
CA ILE A 4 -10.80 11.98 -3.56
C ILE A 4 -9.38 11.51 -3.82
N CYS A 5 -8.71 10.98 -2.78
CA CYS A 5 -7.39 10.38 -2.89
C CYS A 5 -7.55 8.86 -2.94
N LEU A 6 -7.40 8.28 -4.13
CA LEU A 6 -7.40 6.83 -4.31
C LEU A 6 -5.99 6.31 -4.14
N TYR A 7 -5.81 5.32 -3.25
CA TYR A 7 -4.56 4.58 -3.16
C TYR A 7 -4.84 3.08 -3.03
N PHE A 8 -3.97 2.28 -3.59
CA PHE A 8 -4.02 0.83 -3.51
C PHE A 8 -2.72 0.29 -2.94
N GLU A 9 -2.83 -0.83 -2.25
CA GLU A 9 -1.70 -1.56 -1.70
C GLU A 9 -1.46 -2.83 -2.50
N ILE A 10 -0.19 -3.07 -2.81
CA ILE A 10 0.29 -4.33 -3.38
C ILE A 10 1.28 -4.93 -2.39
N HIS A 11 0.85 -5.97 -1.72
CA HIS A 11 1.68 -6.73 -0.80
C HIS A 11 1.35 -8.21 -0.94
N GLN A 12 2.39 -9.04 -0.94
CA GLN A 12 2.28 -10.49 -0.90
C GLN A 12 3.32 -11.04 0.07
N ILE A 13 2.87 -11.86 1.01
CA ILE A 13 3.76 -12.49 1.98
C ILE A 13 4.69 -13.50 1.28
N ILE A 14 5.87 -13.71 1.86
CA ILE A 14 6.74 -14.82 1.48
C ILE A 14 6.37 -16.03 2.34
N HIS A 15 5.97 -17.10 1.70
CA HIS A 15 5.65 -18.37 2.37
C HIS A 15 6.92 -19.10 2.76
N LEU A 16 6.96 -19.53 4.02
CA LEU A 16 8.02 -20.37 4.54
C LEU A 16 7.56 -21.83 4.49
N LYS A 17 8.47 -22.74 4.13
CA LYS A 17 8.18 -24.17 4.18
C LYS A 17 8.04 -24.64 5.63
N ARG A 18 7.35 -25.74 5.80
CA ARG A 18 7.19 -26.36 7.12
C ARG A 18 8.52 -26.98 7.55
N TYR A 19 9.11 -26.41 8.61
CA TYR A 19 10.32 -26.89 9.23
C TYR A 19 10.01 -27.89 10.33
N ARG A 20 10.80 -29.00 10.37
CA ARG A 20 10.77 -29.99 11.45
C ARG A 20 11.99 -29.79 12.35
N PHE A 21 11.93 -30.30 13.57
CA PHE A 21 13.04 -30.22 14.50
C PHE A 21 14.38 -30.72 13.92
N PHE A 22 14.35 -31.81 13.15
CA PHE A 22 15.56 -32.38 12.53
C PHE A 22 16.10 -31.62 11.32
N ASP A 23 15.37 -30.64 10.81
CA ASP A 23 15.80 -29.80 9.69
C ASP A 23 16.64 -28.63 10.20
N ILE A 24 16.55 -28.31 11.51
CA ILE A 24 17.28 -27.20 12.15
C ILE A 24 18.78 -27.47 12.08
N GLY A 25 19.51 -26.54 11.45
CA GLY A 25 20.96 -26.64 11.26
C GLY A 25 21.40 -27.54 10.10
N ASN A 26 20.50 -28.29 9.46
CA ASN A 26 20.79 -29.13 8.30
C ASN A 26 20.31 -28.56 6.97
N ASP A 27 19.21 -27.83 7.01
CA ASP A 27 18.65 -27.12 5.85
C ASP A 27 18.49 -25.65 6.19
N HIS A 28 19.12 -24.78 5.40
CA HIS A 28 19.10 -23.33 5.56
C HIS A 28 18.22 -22.61 4.52
N TYR A 29 17.56 -23.37 3.65
CA TYR A 29 16.62 -22.82 2.68
C TYR A 29 15.20 -22.86 3.23
N TYR A 30 14.70 -21.72 3.70
CA TYR A 30 13.46 -21.62 4.49
C TYR A 30 12.21 -21.41 3.65
N TYR A 31 12.33 -21.10 2.35
CA TYR A 31 11.22 -20.64 1.53
C TYR A 31 10.48 -21.81 0.87
N ASP A 32 9.16 -21.64 0.72
CA ASP A 32 8.30 -22.51 -0.06
C ASP A 32 8.10 -21.90 -1.46
N ASP A 33 9.01 -22.25 -2.38
CA ASP A 33 9.01 -21.70 -3.73
C ASP A 33 7.72 -21.98 -4.47
N TYR A 34 7.19 -23.19 -4.31
CA TYR A 34 5.96 -23.58 -5.00
C TYR A 34 4.76 -22.74 -4.51
N ALA A 35 4.62 -22.55 -3.20
CA ALA A 35 3.55 -21.72 -2.65
C ALA A 35 3.71 -20.24 -3.04
N ASN A 36 4.95 -19.73 -3.06
CA ASN A 36 5.26 -18.36 -3.46
C ASN A 36 4.96 -18.11 -4.95
N GLU A 37 5.43 -19.00 -5.82
CA GLU A 37 5.18 -18.91 -7.26
C GLU A 37 3.69 -19.03 -7.58
N THR A 38 3.02 -20.05 -7.05
CA THR A 38 1.58 -20.28 -7.31
C THR A 38 0.74 -19.12 -6.79
N GLY A 39 0.97 -18.68 -5.55
CA GLY A 39 0.22 -17.57 -4.95
C GLY A 39 0.43 -16.25 -5.68
N MET A 40 1.67 -15.96 -6.09
CA MET A 40 1.96 -14.74 -6.84
C MET A 40 1.33 -14.76 -8.23
N ASN A 41 1.42 -15.86 -8.96
CA ASN A 41 0.81 -15.99 -10.28
C ASN A 41 -0.72 -15.89 -10.21
N GLU A 42 -1.35 -16.54 -9.24
CA GLU A 42 -2.80 -16.48 -9.06
C GLU A 42 -3.27 -15.03 -8.78
N VAL A 43 -2.63 -14.32 -7.86
CA VAL A 43 -3.03 -12.95 -7.53
C VAL A 43 -2.70 -11.97 -8.67
N ALA A 44 -1.60 -12.20 -9.41
CA ALA A 44 -1.24 -11.40 -10.56
C ALA A 44 -2.31 -11.50 -11.66
N GLU A 45 -2.72 -12.72 -12.01
CA GLU A 45 -3.73 -12.94 -13.06
C GLU A 45 -5.12 -12.44 -12.66
N ARG A 46 -5.54 -12.71 -11.42
CA ARG A 46 -6.92 -12.40 -10.99
C ARG A 46 -7.10 -10.95 -10.56
N SER A 47 -6.03 -10.26 -10.14
CA SER A 47 -6.13 -8.93 -9.56
C SER A 47 -5.17 -7.91 -10.19
N TYR A 48 -3.84 -8.13 -10.12
CA TYR A 48 -2.90 -7.06 -10.45
C TYR A 48 -2.90 -6.68 -11.92
N LEU A 49 -2.88 -7.65 -12.83
CA LEU A 49 -2.89 -7.37 -14.28
C LEU A 49 -4.16 -6.66 -14.74
N PRO A 50 -5.39 -7.12 -14.41
CA PRO A 50 -6.59 -6.42 -14.81
C PRO A 50 -6.75 -5.05 -14.14
N ALA A 51 -6.39 -4.93 -12.85
CA ALA A 51 -6.49 -3.66 -12.15
C ALA A 51 -5.53 -2.60 -12.71
N LEU A 52 -4.26 -2.95 -12.91
CA LEU A 52 -3.26 -2.03 -13.48
C LEU A 52 -3.60 -1.63 -14.91
N SER A 53 -4.10 -2.57 -15.74
CA SER A 53 -4.55 -2.28 -17.09
C SER A 53 -5.69 -1.24 -17.08
N THR A 54 -6.66 -1.40 -16.18
CA THR A 54 -7.76 -0.44 -16.01
C THR A 54 -7.24 0.93 -15.56
N LEU A 55 -6.32 0.99 -14.58
CA LEU A 55 -5.73 2.25 -14.10
C LEU A 55 -4.95 2.97 -15.21
N ILE A 56 -4.21 2.24 -16.05
CA ILE A 56 -3.49 2.80 -17.20
C ILE A 56 -4.48 3.38 -18.22
N GLU A 57 -5.56 2.67 -18.52
CA GLU A 57 -6.59 3.14 -19.42
C GLU A 57 -7.26 4.42 -18.91
N MET A 58 -7.62 4.46 -17.62
CA MET A 58 -8.16 5.65 -16.96
C MET A 58 -7.18 6.82 -16.99
N ALA A 59 -5.89 6.58 -16.72
CA ALA A 59 -4.87 7.62 -16.79
C ALA A 59 -4.74 8.22 -18.20
N LYS A 60 -4.76 7.37 -19.24
CA LYS A 60 -4.64 7.79 -20.64
C LYS A 60 -5.91 8.50 -21.11
N SER A 61 -7.10 7.97 -20.83
CA SER A 61 -8.38 8.51 -21.30
C SER A 61 -8.77 9.82 -20.63
N SER A 62 -8.31 10.06 -19.39
CA SER A 62 -8.65 11.28 -18.62
C SER A 62 -7.81 12.52 -18.99
N GLY A 63 -6.85 12.41 -19.91
CA GLY A 63 -5.96 13.51 -20.24
C GLY A 63 -5.14 14.02 -19.03
N GLY A 64 -4.86 13.16 -18.06
CA GLY A 64 -4.10 13.50 -16.84
C GLY A 64 -4.94 14.04 -15.69
N ALA A 65 -6.27 14.06 -15.81
CA ALA A 65 -7.16 14.46 -14.71
C ALA A 65 -7.27 13.38 -13.63
N PHE A 66 -7.23 12.10 -14.02
CA PHE A 66 -7.19 10.98 -13.09
C PHE A 66 -5.76 10.77 -12.56
N LYS A 67 -5.65 10.61 -11.25
CA LYS A 67 -4.39 10.27 -10.58
C LYS A 67 -4.64 9.20 -9.53
N VAL A 68 -3.64 8.36 -9.31
CA VAL A 68 -3.70 7.26 -8.35
C VAL A 68 -2.38 7.16 -7.59
N ALA A 69 -2.44 6.66 -6.36
CA ALA A 69 -1.26 6.33 -5.58
C ALA A 69 -1.17 4.81 -5.37
N LEU A 70 0.05 4.26 -5.41
CA LEU A 70 0.33 2.86 -5.15
C LEU A 70 1.35 2.73 -4.01
N SER A 71 1.03 1.88 -3.03
CA SER A 71 1.96 1.41 -2.00
C SER A 71 2.34 -0.02 -2.34
N ILE A 72 3.61 -0.28 -2.54
CA ILE A 72 4.10 -1.61 -2.95
C ILE A 72 5.26 -1.97 -2.03
N SER A 73 5.14 -3.07 -1.29
CA SER A 73 6.21 -3.50 -0.40
C SER A 73 7.42 -4.03 -1.18
N GLY A 74 8.61 -3.92 -0.61
CA GLY A 74 9.85 -4.41 -1.22
C GLY A 74 9.81 -5.90 -1.48
N VAL A 75 9.29 -6.67 -0.53
CA VAL A 75 9.13 -8.13 -0.68
C VAL A 75 8.13 -8.50 -1.77
N ALA A 76 7.09 -7.69 -2.00
CA ALA A 76 6.19 -7.91 -3.12
C ALA A 76 6.87 -7.60 -4.45
N LEU A 77 7.68 -6.55 -4.53
CA LEU A 77 8.47 -6.22 -5.72
C LEU A 77 9.45 -7.35 -6.05
N GLU A 78 10.17 -7.90 -5.07
CA GLU A 78 11.07 -9.03 -5.29
C GLU A 78 10.34 -10.25 -5.86
N GLN A 79 9.18 -10.58 -5.32
CA GLN A 79 8.38 -11.71 -5.81
C GLN A 79 7.80 -11.45 -7.22
N LEU A 80 7.36 -10.21 -7.50
CA LEU A 80 6.87 -9.83 -8.81
C LEU A 80 7.97 -9.89 -9.88
N GLU A 81 9.19 -9.46 -9.55
CA GLU A 81 10.35 -9.56 -10.45
C GLU A 81 10.64 -11.02 -10.85
N ILE A 82 10.44 -11.97 -9.94
CA ILE A 82 10.73 -13.40 -10.15
C ILE A 82 9.57 -14.13 -10.82
N HIS A 83 8.34 -13.95 -10.30
CA HIS A 83 7.20 -14.81 -10.64
C HIS A 83 6.18 -14.17 -11.58
N ALA A 84 6.09 -12.83 -11.59
CA ALA A 84 5.09 -12.11 -12.38
C ALA A 84 5.64 -10.82 -13.03
N PRO A 85 6.72 -10.90 -13.85
CA PRO A 85 7.37 -9.71 -14.43
C PRO A 85 6.44 -8.86 -15.28
N ALA A 86 5.37 -9.42 -15.87
CA ALA A 86 4.37 -8.66 -16.60
C ALA A 86 3.66 -7.59 -15.74
N VAL A 87 3.54 -7.81 -14.43
CA VAL A 87 3.01 -6.81 -13.50
C VAL A 87 3.99 -5.63 -13.36
N ILE A 88 5.31 -5.92 -13.29
CA ILE A 88 6.35 -4.89 -13.27
C ILE A 88 6.30 -4.03 -14.54
N ASP A 89 6.11 -4.65 -15.71
CA ASP A 89 5.97 -3.92 -16.99
C ASP A 89 4.77 -2.96 -16.96
N LEU A 90 3.62 -3.39 -16.40
CA LEU A 90 2.46 -2.52 -16.25
C LEU A 90 2.70 -1.41 -15.23
N LEU A 91 3.42 -1.66 -14.15
CA LEU A 91 3.80 -0.63 -13.18
C LEU A 91 4.69 0.45 -13.84
N HIS A 92 5.64 0.06 -14.69
CA HIS A 92 6.42 1.01 -15.48
C HIS A 92 5.54 1.81 -16.45
N GLN A 93 4.64 1.15 -17.18
CA GLN A 93 3.71 1.84 -18.08
C GLN A 93 2.83 2.84 -17.33
N LEU A 94 2.32 2.48 -16.14
CA LEU A 94 1.53 3.40 -15.32
C LEU A 94 2.38 4.57 -14.81
N ASN A 95 3.64 4.32 -14.40
CA ASN A 95 4.59 5.36 -14.03
C ASN A 95 4.83 6.37 -15.16
N ASP A 96 4.97 5.88 -16.40
CA ASP A 96 5.25 6.69 -17.58
C ASP A 96 4.08 7.61 -17.98
N THR A 97 2.86 7.27 -17.56
CA THR A 97 1.69 8.19 -17.73
C THR A 97 1.84 9.49 -16.94
N GLY A 98 2.69 9.53 -15.92
CA GLY A 98 2.80 10.65 -14.98
C GLY A 98 1.59 10.81 -14.03
N CYS A 99 0.66 9.86 -14.06
CA CYS A 99 -0.58 9.88 -13.27
C CYS A 99 -0.50 9.01 -12.01
N CYS A 100 0.64 8.34 -11.77
CA CYS A 100 0.86 7.52 -10.60
C CYS A 100 1.87 8.15 -9.63
N GLU A 101 1.51 8.19 -8.35
CA GLU A 101 2.43 8.46 -7.25
C GLU A 101 2.72 7.17 -6.49
N PHE A 102 4.01 6.81 -6.38
CA PHE A 102 4.41 5.70 -5.53
C PHE A 102 4.63 6.18 -4.10
N LEU A 103 4.02 5.46 -3.15
CA LEU A 103 4.19 5.68 -1.72
C LEU A 103 5.38 4.86 -1.20
N CYS A 104 5.95 5.28 -0.08
CA CYS A 104 6.92 4.48 0.66
C CYS A 104 6.23 3.76 1.81
N GLU A 105 6.68 2.56 2.11
CA GLU A 105 6.26 1.78 3.27
C GLU A 105 7.46 1.02 3.85
N PRO A 106 7.37 0.31 5.00
CA PRO A 106 8.41 -0.61 5.42
C PRO A 106 8.66 -1.70 4.38
N TYR A 107 9.92 -2.00 4.06
CA TYR A 107 10.30 -2.91 2.98
C TYR A 107 9.63 -4.28 3.07
N SER A 108 9.64 -4.85 4.26
CA SER A 108 9.06 -6.18 4.54
C SER A 108 7.58 -6.13 4.94
N HIS A 109 6.96 -4.95 4.92
CA HIS A 109 5.61 -4.74 5.43
C HIS A 109 5.41 -5.20 6.87
N GLY A 110 6.49 -5.17 7.65
CA GLY A 110 6.52 -5.62 9.04
C GLY A 110 6.06 -4.57 10.05
N LEU A 111 6.12 -4.93 11.33
CA LEU A 111 5.73 -4.08 12.46
C LEU A 111 6.95 -3.43 13.14
N SER A 112 8.05 -3.22 12.42
CA SER A 112 9.29 -2.64 12.94
C SER A 112 9.08 -1.27 13.59
N SER A 113 8.10 -0.48 13.12
CA SER A 113 7.73 0.80 13.70
C SER A 113 7.27 0.73 15.18
N LEU A 114 6.86 -0.45 15.66
CA LEU A 114 6.45 -0.69 17.05
C LEU A 114 7.55 -1.33 17.91
N ALA A 115 8.57 -1.90 17.26
CA ALA A 115 9.53 -2.75 17.93
C ALA A 115 10.93 -2.11 18.06
N ASN A 116 11.42 -1.48 16.99
CA ASN A 116 12.79 -0.97 16.93
C ASN A 116 12.92 0.16 15.90
N GLU A 117 13.31 1.33 16.35
CA GLU A 117 13.44 2.53 15.51
C GLU A 117 14.52 2.37 14.43
N ASP A 118 15.67 1.79 14.75
CA ASP A 118 16.77 1.64 13.79
C ASP A 118 16.38 0.67 12.68
N CYS A 119 15.76 -0.46 13.03
CA CYS A 119 15.23 -1.42 12.07
C CYS A 119 14.15 -0.77 11.18
N PHE A 120 13.26 0.02 11.77
CA PHE A 120 12.24 0.72 11.01
C PHE A 120 12.85 1.72 10.01
N ARG A 121 13.85 2.50 10.43
CA ARG A 121 14.58 3.41 9.54
C ARG A 121 15.25 2.67 8.39
N GLU A 122 15.92 1.57 8.68
CA GLU A 122 16.59 0.75 7.67
C GLU A 122 15.60 0.21 6.63
N GLU A 123 14.47 -0.35 7.07
CA GLU A 123 13.39 -0.83 6.22
C GLU A 123 12.85 0.27 5.28
N VAL A 124 12.59 1.45 5.84
CA VAL A 124 12.05 2.58 5.08
C VAL A 124 13.06 3.13 4.06
N LEU A 125 14.33 3.25 4.46
CA LEU A 125 15.38 3.72 3.57
C LEU A 125 15.64 2.73 2.42
N ARG A 126 15.68 1.43 2.74
CA ARG A 126 15.80 0.36 1.74
C ARG A 126 14.67 0.41 0.72
N GLN A 127 13.44 0.58 1.20
CA GLN A 127 12.27 0.70 0.34
C GLN A 127 12.33 1.94 -0.57
N ARG A 128 12.68 3.08 -0.01
CA ARG A 128 12.84 4.32 -0.77
C ARG A 128 13.85 4.18 -1.90
N ASP A 129 14.99 3.55 -1.60
CA ASP A 129 16.05 3.32 -2.59
C ASP A 129 15.60 2.34 -3.69
N LYS A 130 14.91 1.25 -3.32
CA LYS A 130 14.32 0.32 -4.29
C LYS A 130 13.33 1.02 -5.23
N MET A 131 12.42 1.83 -4.68
CA MET A 131 11.45 2.60 -5.49
C MET A 131 12.14 3.59 -6.43
N LYS A 132 13.16 4.30 -5.95
CA LYS A 132 13.96 5.22 -6.77
C LYS A 132 14.71 4.49 -7.89
N GLN A 133 15.28 3.33 -7.59
CA GLN A 133 15.98 2.50 -8.57
C GLN A 133 15.02 1.99 -9.65
N MET A 134 13.84 1.50 -9.28
CA MET A 134 12.89 0.91 -10.22
C MET A 134 12.14 1.95 -11.06
N PHE A 135 11.65 3.00 -10.41
CA PHE A 135 10.71 3.95 -11.05
C PHE A 135 11.30 5.34 -11.28
N GLY A 136 12.56 5.58 -10.90
CA GLY A 136 13.23 6.87 -11.10
C GLY A 136 12.69 8.01 -10.22
N LYS A 137 11.77 7.73 -9.32
CA LYS A 137 11.12 8.72 -8.45
C LYS A 137 11.35 8.39 -6.99
N GLU A 138 11.67 9.39 -6.19
CA GLU A 138 11.77 9.25 -4.75
C GLU A 138 10.40 9.50 -4.10
N PRO A 139 9.83 8.54 -3.35
CA PRO A 139 8.55 8.70 -2.67
C PRO A 139 8.60 9.86 -1.66
N LYS A 140 7.52 10.66 -1.61
CA LYS A 140 7.38 11.79 -0.69
C LYS A 140 6.33 11.56 0.38
N VAL A 141 5.47 10.60 0.18
CA VAL A 141 4.39 10.21 1.08
C VAL A 141 4.65 8.82 1.61
N PHE A 142 4.44 8.65 2.90
CA PHE A 142 4.66 7.40 3.61
C PHE A 142 3.34 6.73 4.00
N ARG A 143 3.29 5.42 3.97
CA ARG A 143 2.22 4.59 4.48
C ARG A 143 2.80 3.50 5.38
N ASN A 144 2.47 3.52 6.65
CA ASN A 144 2.94 2.46 7.55
C ASN A 144 2.15 1.17 7.34
N SER A 145 2.76 0.04 7.69
CA SER A 145 2.08 -1.26 7.73
C SER A 145 0.81 -1.15 8.58
N SER A 146 -0.31 -1.69 8.05
CA SER A 146 -1.62 -1.61 8.70
C SER A 146 -2.08 -0.19 9.08
N LEU A 147 -1.53 0.85 8.43
CA LEU A 147 -1.83 2.27 8.72
C LEU A 147 -1.57 2.68 10.18
N ILE A 148 -0.71 1.94 10.89
CA ILE A 148 -0.35 2.20 12.28
C ILE A 148 0.29 3.59 12.39
N TYR A 149 -0.20 4.37 13.33
CA TYR A 149 0.26 5.73 13.59
C TYR A 149 0.33 6.03 15.09
N SER A 150 1.36 6.75 15.47
CA SER A 150 1.46 7.56 16.67
C SER A 150 2.22 8.84 16.34
N ASP A 151 2.19 9.85 17.21
CA ASP A 151 2.96 11.09 16.98
C ASP A 151 4.47 10.84 16.96
N GLU A 152 4.95 9.84 17.70
CA GLU A 152 6.36 9.41 17.70
C GLU A 152 6.74 8.82 16.32
N ILE A 153 5.91 7.92 15.78
CA ILE A 153 6.12 7.35 14.43
C ILE A 153 6.06 8.49 13.40
N GLY A 154 5.11 9.42 13.54
CA GLY A 154 5.00 10.58 12.65
C GLY A 154 6.25 11.46 12.70
N GLY A 155 6.77 11.74 13.90
CA GLY A 155 8.03 12.48 14.09
C GLY A 155 9.21 11.80 13.42
N LEU A 156 9.30 10.47 13.56
CA LEU A 156 10.33 9.65 12.94
C LEU A 156 10.23 9.68 11.40
N VAL A 157 9.03 9.51 10.84
CA VAL A 157 8.78 9.59 9.39
C VAL A 157 9.13 10.97 8.84
N ALA A 158 8.76 12.04 9.55
CA ALA A 158 9.13 13.41 9.19
C ALA A 158 10.65 13.62 9.17
N SER A 159 11.37 13.06 10.14
CA SER A 159 12.85 13.14 10.23
C SER A 159 13.55 12.49 9.03
N MET A 160 12.90 11.51 8.39
CA MET A 160 13.37 10.87 7.15
C MET A 160 13.03 11.67 5.88
N GLY A 161 12.40 12.84 6.00
CA GLY A 161 12.15 13.76 4.90
C GLY A 161 10.80 13.63 4.19
N PHE A 162 9.91 12.75 4.65
CA PHE A 162 8.56 12.62 4.09
C PHE A 162 7.70 13.87 4.37
N LYS A 163 6.78 14.18 3.45
CA LYS A 163 5.91 15.36 3.50
C LYS A 163 4.48 15.03 3.92
N GLY A 164 4.08 13.79 3.71
CA GLY A 164 2.76 13.29 4.07
C GLY A 164 2.81 11.86 4.55
N MET A 165 1.78 11.46 5.29
CA MET A 165 1.61 10.10 5.76
C MET A 165 0.13 9.72 5.70
N LEU A 166 -0.13 8.49 5.21
CA LEU A 166 -1.45 7.89 5.27
C LEU A 166 -1.60 7.15 6.60
N THR A 167 -2.73 7.36 7.27
CA THR A 167 -3.01 6.75 8.57
C THR A 167 -4.44 6.26 8.67
N GLU A 168 -4.70 5.35 9.60
CA GLU A 168 -6.07 4.99 9.97
C GLU A 168 -6.72 6.13 10.75
N GLY A 169 -7.93 6.50 10.36
CA GLY A 169 -8.74 7.50 11.06
C GLY A 169 -9.41 6.91 12.29
N ALA A 170 -8.65 6.52 13.30
CA ALA A 170 -9.16 5.84 14.47
C ALA A 170 -10.24 6.66 15.20
N LYS A 171 -11.47 6.17 15.20
CA LYS A 171 -12.65 6.89 15.72
C LYS A 171 -12.50 7.32 17.18
N HIS A 172 -11.86 6.49 18.02
CA HIS A 172 -11.65 6.80 19.44
C HIS A 172 -10.67 7.96 19.66
N VAL A 173 -9.75 8.22 18.68
CA VAL A 173 -8.83 9.38 18.70
C VAL A 173 -9.49 10.60 18.09
N LEU A 174 -10.19 10.43 16.97
CA LEU A 174 -10.88 11.54 16.28
C LEU A 174 -12.06 12.08 17.07
N GLY A 175 -12.76 11.21 17.83
CA GLY A 175 -14.01 11.59 18.52
C GLY A 175 -15.08 12.02 17.51
N TRP A 176 -15.44 13.30 17.56
CA TRP A 176 -16.45 13.92 16.67
C TRP A 176 -15.85 14.51 15.39
N LYS A 177 -14.51 14.54 15.26
CA LYS A 177 -13.83 15.10 14.08
C LYS A 177 -13.98 14.17 12.88
N SER A 178 -14.07 14.77 11.68
CA SER A 178 -14.16 14.00 10.42
C SER A 178 -12.79 13.55 9.94
N PRO A 179 -12.64 12.35 9.39
CA PRO A 179 -11.41 11.89 8.72
C PRO A 179 -11.14 12.62 7.39
N HIS A 180 -12.10 13.39 6.87
CA HIS A 180 -12.02 14.04 5.55
C HIS A 180 -11.22 15.35 5.54
N TYR A 181 -10.56 15.69 6.64
CA TYR A 181 -9.66 16.84 6.70
C TYR A 181 -8.20 16.42 6.67
N VAL A 182 -7.35 17.32 6.20
CA VAL A 182 -5.91 17.15 6.31
C VAL A 182 -5.48 17.53 7.72
N TYR A 183 -4.87 16.60 8.42
CA TYR A 183 -4.30 16.79 9.74
C TYR A 183 -2.78 16.99 9.67
N HIS A 184 -2.13 17.12 10.79
CA HIS A 184 -0.67 17.18 10.91
C HIS A 184 -0.21 16.41 12.15
N CYS A 185 1.00 15.94 12.11
CA CYS A 185 1.64 15.33 13.26
C CYS A 185 1.98 16.39 14.32
N ASN A 186 1.65 16.11 15.60
CA ASN A 186 1.94 17.08 16.68
C ASN A 186 3.44 17.28 16.90
N GLN A 187 4.24 16.21 16.79
CA GLN A 187 5.70 16.29 16.94
C GLN A 187 6.40 16.90 15.73
N ALA A 188 5.78 16.85 14.55
CA ALA A 188 6.32 17.39 13.31
C ALA A 188 5.21 18.03 12.47
N PRO A 189 4.80 19.28 12.73
CA PRO A 189 3.66 19.94 12.06
C PRO A 189 3.80 20.08 10.54
N SER A 190 5.02 19.93 10.01
CA SER A 190 5.28 19.92 8.57
C SER A 190 4.77 18.65 7.88
N LEU A 191 4.67 17.52 8.61
CA LEU A 191 4.13 16.26 8.11
C LEU A 191 2.61 16.33 8.07
N LYS A 192 2.05 16.22 6.88
CA LYS A 192 0.60 16.19 6.68
C LYS A 192 0.09 14.76 6.81
N LEU A 193 -1.06 14.61 7.49
CA LEU A 193 -1.71 13.32 7.69
C LEU A 193 -3.00 13.29 6.88
N LEU A 194 -3.16 12.27 6.06
CA LEU A 194 -4.37 11.94 5.34
C LEU A 194 -4.96 10.68 5.97
N LEU A 195 -6.16 10.83 6.50
CA LEU A 195 -6.83 9.76 7.22
C LEU A 195 -7.68 8.93 6.26
N ARG A 196 -7.65 7.62 6.44
CA ARG A 196 -8.49 6.71 5.67
C ARG A 196 -9.96 6.92 6.01
N ASP A 197 -10.82 7.02 5.02
CA ASP A 197 -12.24 6.79 5.22
C ASP A 197 -12.47 5.28 5.37
N PHE A 198 -12.50 4.82 6.63
CA PHE A 198 -12.61 3.40 6.93
C PHE A 198 -13.91 2.79 6.41
N LYS A 199 -15.03 3.54 6.45
CA LYS A 199 -16.33 3.03 6.03
C LYS A 199 -16.35 2.76 4.53
N LEU A 200 -16.05 3.78 3.71
CA LEU A 200 -16.02 3.65 2.25
C LEU A 200 -14.94 2.64 1.80
N SER A 201 -13.78 2.63 2.45
CA SER A 201 -12.73 1.68 2.11
C SER A 201 -13.10 0.25 2.44
N ASP A 202 -13.71 -0.01 3.61
CA ASP A 202 -14.13 -1.35 4.04
C ASP A 202 -15.32 -1.87 3.21
N ASP A 203 -16.17 -0.99 2.72
CA ASP A 203 -17.26 -1.37 1.82
C ASP A 203 -16.75 -2.00 0.52
N ILE A 204 -15.58 -1.56 0.04
CA ILE A 204 -14.90 -2.15 -1.14
C ILE A 204 -14.02 -3.33 -0.73
N SER A 205 -13.14 -3.17 0.27
CA SER A 205 -12.10 -4.17 0.56
C SER A 205 -12.60 -5.40 1.31
N LEU A 206 -13.66 -5.26 2.13
CA LEU A 206 -14.14 -6.33 3.00
C LEU A 206 -15.57 -6.78 2.69
N ARG A 207 -16.45 -5.84 2.30
CA ARG A 207 -17.89 -6.13 2.18
C ARG A 207 -18.35 -6.37 0.76
N PHE A 208 -17.59 -5.90 -0.24
CA PHE A 208 -17.99 -5.93 -1.66
C PHE A 208 -18.43 -7.31 -2.15
N SER A 209 -17.75 -8.37 -1.73
CA SER A 209 -18.03 -9.75 -2.12
C SER A 209 -18.91 -10.53 -1.12
N ASN A 210 -19.33 -9.88 -0.03
CA ASN A 210 -20.13 -10.52 1.02
C ASN A 210 -21.62 -10.48 0.66
N SER A 211 -22.20 -11.62 0.28
CA SER A 211 -23.63 -11.75 -0.07
C SER A 211 -24.59 -11.47 1.10
N ASP A 212 -24.11 -11.57 2.34
CA ASP A 212 -24.94 -11.30 3.54
C ASP A 212 -24.95 -9.81 3.92
N TRP A 213 -24.17 -8.99 3.24
CA TRP A 213 -24.18 -7.56 3.46
C TRP A 213 -25.43 -6.92 2.89
N ALA A 214 -26.10 -6.07 3.66
CA ALA A 214 -27.39 -5.44 3.31
C ALA A 214 -27.32 -4.59 2.01
N GLU A 215 -26.13 -4.12 1.62
CA GLU A 215 -25.91 -3.31 0.43
C GLU A 215 -25.41 -4.12 -0.79
N TYR A 216 -25.31 -5.46 -0.63
CA TYR A 216 -24.92 -6.36 -1.73
C TYR A 216 -26.07 -6.56 -2.73
N PRO A 217 -25.80 -6.59 -4.05
CA PRO A 217 -24.54 -6.24 -4.69
C PRO A 217 -24.34 -4.72 -4.76
N LEU A 218 -23.10 -4.29 -4.50
CA LEU A 218 -22.75 -2.88 -4.60
C LEU A 218 -22.43 -2.52 -6.08
N PHE A 219 -23.14 -1.54 -6.61
CA PHE A 219 -22.91 -0.99 -7.95
C PHE A 219 -22.20 0.36 -7.88
N ALA A 220 -21.50 0.73 -8.96
CA ALA A 220 -20.69 1.94 -9.01
C ALA A 220 -21.51 3.23 -8.77
N ASP A 221 -22.70 3.36 -9.34
CA ASP A 221 -23.60 4.50 -9.14
C ASP A 221 -24.00 4.68 -7.68
N LYS A 222 -24.29 3.58 -6.97
CA LYS A 222 -24.61 3.61 -5.55
C LYS A 222 -23.39 4.05 -4.72
N TYR A 223 -22.22 3.52 -5.04
CA TYR A 223 -20.99 3.88 -4.34
C TYR A 223 -20.61 5.35 -4.56
N ILE A 224 -20.75 5.86 -5.79
CA ILE A 224 -20.52 7.26 -6.13
C ILE A 224 -21.44 8.18 -5.30
N ASN A 225 -22.73 7.82 -5.17
CA ASN A 225 -23.68 8.59 -4.36
C ASN A 225 -23.29 8.65 -2.86
N TRP A 226 -22.52 7.69 -2.36
CA TRP A 226 -22.03 7.75 -0.97
C TRP A 226 -20.80 8.66 -0.80
N ILE A 227 -20.07 8.88 -1.89
CA ILE A 227 -18.89 9.75 -1.90
C ILE A 227 -19.29 11.24 -2.01
N ASP A 228 -20.41 11.56 -2.68
CA ASP A 228 -20.94 12.90 -2.87
C ASP A 228 -21.57 13.46 -1.59
#